data_e646e5aa35c00fd845342ec8115dc8d2
#
_entry.id   e646e5aa35c00fd845342ec8115dc8d2
#
_cell.length_a   1.000
_cell.length_b   1.000
_cell.length_c   1.000
_cell.angle_alpha   90.00
_cell.angle_beta   90.00
_cell.angle_gamma   90.00
#
_symmetry.space_group_name_H-M   'P 1'
#
loop_
_entity.id
_entity.type
_entity.pdbx_description
1 polymer ?
#
loop_
_entity_poly.entity_id
_entity_poly.type
_entity_poly.pdbx_seq_one_letter_code
_entity_poly.pdbx_strand_id
1 'polypeptide(L)'
;MAISRNGTRINFREPTQRRRGWGGRLANLLLGLVALWLFGLLAFMTAIPEPSPKTDTTTPTDAIIVLTGGADRLAEGFRLLDQGMAKRLLISGVAPGVTLEQLIDRLGDQKGTVPNAAELACCVTLGYAAESTAGNATESAQWLQRNGATSVRLVTANYHMLRSLLEFRRTLPGIAVVPNPVFPTEVRDPYWFLKPHTVLLIVNEYHKYLFALGRALPGELQRWSSWWPASKG
;
A
#
# COMPACT_ATOMS: atom_id res chain seq x y z
N MET A 1 61.53 1.09 -34.59
CA MET A 1 61.50 2.14 -35.65
C MET A 1 61.73 1.45 -36.96
N ALA A 2 60.67 1.18 -37.72
CA ALA A 2 60.80 0.52 -39.01
C ALA A 2 60.61 1.56 -40.14
N ILE A 3 61.61 1.75 -40.96
CA ILE A 3 61.60 2.70 -42.08
C ILE A 3 61.24 1.92 -43.35
N SER A 4 60.10 2.27 -43.95
CA SER A 4 59.70 1.74 -45.30
C SER A 4 60.53 2.40 -46.35
N ARG A 5 60.92 1.65 -47.43
CA ARG A 5 61.75 2.06 -48.55
C ARG A 5 61.23 3.27 -49.38
N ASN A 6 60.00 3.74 -49.11
CA ASN A 6 59.37 4.84 -49.87
C ASN A 6 59.17 6.13 -49.05
N GLY A 7 59.78 6.32 -47.88
CA GLY A 7 59.80 7.60 -47.16
C GLY A 7 58.44 8.10 -46.67
N THR A 8 57.36 7.28 -46.69
CA THR A 8 56.03 7.68 -46.19
C THR A 8 55.94 7.39 -44.73
N ARG A 9 55.88 8.42 -43.92
CA ARG A 9 55.64 8.29 -42.48
C ARG A 9 54.18 7.83 -42.26
N ILE A 10 53.99 6.59 -41.85
CA ILE A 10 52.68 6.07 -41.43
C ILE A 10 52.47 6.53 -40.01
N ASN A 11 51.67 7.56 -39.81
CA ASN A 11 51.20 7.96 -38.47
C ASN A 11 50.11 6.97 -38.02
N PHE A 12 50.48 6.00 -37.21
CA PHE A 12 49.52 5.23 -36.43
C PHE A 12 48.87 6.19 -35.43
N ARG A 13 47.67 6.66 -35.73
CA ARG A 13 46.81 7.29 -34.71
C ARG A 13 46.42 6.19 -33.73
N GLU A 14 47.05 6.19 -32.56
CA GLU A 14 46.55 5.39 -31.46
C GLU A 14 45.07 5.72 -31.19
N PRO A 15 44.21 4.71 -31.02
CA PRO A 15 42.84 4.96 -30.68
C PRO A 15 42.83 5.70 -29.33
N THR A 16 42.40 6.96 -29.34
CA THR A 16 42.20 7.74 -28.15
C THR A 16 41.18 7.00 -27.29
N GLN A 17 41.64 6.30 -26.26
CA GLN A 17 40.77 5.77 -25.23
C GLN A 17 40.02 6.96 -24.62
N ARG A 18 38.79 7.14 -25.05
CA ARG A 18 37.84 8.13 -24.53
C ARG A 18 37.59 7.76 -23.07
N ARG A 19 38.41 8.32 -22.18
CA ARG A 19 38.18 8.18 -20.73
C ARG A 19 36.75 8.63 -20.49
N ARG A 20 35.86 7.67 -20.22
CA ARG A 20 34.50 7.95 -19.73
C ARG A 20 34.67 8.80 -18.48
N GLY A 21 34.55 10.12 -18.63
CA GLY A 21 34.70 11.09 -17.54
C GLY A 21 33.66 10.80 -16.46
N TRP A 22 33.90 11.29 -15.25
CA TRP A 22 32.99 11.18 -14.11
C TRP A 22 31.53 11.53 -14.47
N GLY A 23 31.31 12.50 -15.38
CA GLY A 23 29.99 12.83 -15.91
C GLY A 23 29.25 11.68 -16.58
N GLY A 24 29.96 10.85 -17.39
CA GLY A 24 29.33 9.69 -18.01
C GLY A 24 28.98 8.57 -17.02
N ARG A 25 29.79 8.41 -15.94
CA ARG A 25 29.46 7.45 -14.86
C ARG A 25 28.27 7.91 -14.06
N LEU A 26 28.20 9.20 -13.73
CA LEU A 26 27.07 9.79 -12.99
C LEU A 26 25.78 9.70 -13.82
N ALA A 27 25.84 10.01 -15.12
CA ALA A 27 24.70 9.89 -16.01
C ALA A 27 24.16 8.45 -16.08
N ASN A 28 25.07 7.45 -16.18
CA ASN A 28 24.65 6.04 -16.18
C ASN A 28 24.06 5.61 -14.83
N LEU A 29 24.59 6.09 -13.72
CA LEU A 29 24.05 5.84 -12.40
C LEU A 29 22.62 6.40 -12.26
N LEU A 30 22.44 7.66 -12.65
CA LEU A 30 21.11 8.30 -12.63
C LEU A 30 20.12 7.57 -13.53
N LEU A 31 20.52 7.21 -14.73
CA LEU A 31 19.70 6.42 -15.66
C LEU A 31 19.31 5.07 -15.04
N GLY A 32 20.25 4.39 -14.40
CA GLY A 32 20.01 3.12 -13.71
C GLY A 32 19.02 3.29 -12.54
N LEU A 33 19.13 4.36 -11.75
CA LEU A 33 18.21 4.65 -10.66
C LEU A 33 16.80 4.96 -11.18
N VAL A 34 16.68 5.74 -12.25
CA VAL A 34 15.38 6.02 -12.88
C VAL A 34 14.77 4.74 -13.44
N ALA A 35 15.56 3.90 -14.13
CA ALA A 35 15.09 2.62 -14.65
C ALA A 35 14.62 1.68 -13.53
N LEU A 36 15.35 1.61 -12.42
CA LEU A 36 14.97 0.82 -11.24
C LEU A 36 13.67 1.36 -10.61
N TRP A 37 13.53 2.68 -10.51
CA TRP A 37 12.32 3.30 -9.99
C TRP A 37 11.11 3.03 -10.88
N LEU A 38 11.25 3.15 -12.22
CA LEU A 38 10.18 2.83 -13.17
C LEU A 38 9.80 1.35 -13.12
N PHE A 39 10.78 0.45 -13.04
CA PHE A 39 10.53 -0.97 -12.89
C PHE A 39 9.77 -1.28 -11.60
N GLY A 40 10.18 -0.68 -10.49
CA GLY A 40 9.49 -0.81 -9.20
C GLY A 40 8.07 -0.26 -9.24
N LEU A 41 7.85 0.90 -9.90
CA LEU A 41 6.50 1.46 -10.10
C LEU A 41 5.63 0.50 -10.93
N LEU A 42 6.14 -0.06 -12.01
CA LEU A 42 5.42 -1.03 -12.83
C LEU A 42 5.07 -2.28 -12.02
N ALA A 43 6.02 -2.83 -11.27
CA ALA A 43 5.78 -3.97 -10.39
C ALA A 43 4.73 -3.65 -9.30
N PHE A 44 4.77 -2.45 -8.73
CA PHE A 44 3.75 -1.98 -7.79
C PHE A 44 2.36 -1.93 -8.43
N MET A 45 2.25 -1.38 -9.64
CA MET A 45 0.98 -1.27 -10.37
C MET A 45 0.39 -2.65 -10.69
N THR A 46 1.21 -3.62 -11.11
CA THR A 46 0.74 -5.00 -11.37
C THR A 46 0.35 -5.77 -10.11
N ALA A 47 0.82 -5.33 -8.94
CA ALA A 47 0.48 -5.92 -7.66
C ALA A 47 -0.78 -5.29 -7.00
N ILE A 48 -1.28 -4.16 -7.52
CA ILE A 48 -2.55 -3.57 -7.04
C ILE A 48 -3.68 -4.56 -7.29
N PRO A 49 -4.51 -4.89 -6.28
CA PRO A 49 -5.64 -5.80 -6.47
C PRO A 49 -6.61 -5.31 -7.54
N GLU A 50 -6.99 -6.23 -8.42
CA GLU A 50 -8.05 -6.02 -9.41
C GLU A 50 -9.34 -6.71 -8.96
N PRO A 51 -10.53 -6.28 -9.47
CA PRO A 51 -11.77 -6.98 -9.24
C PRO A 51 -11.65 -8.44 -9.68
N SER A 52 -11.82 -9.37 -8.76
CA SER A 52 -11.67 -10.80 -9.05
C SER A 52 -12.79 -11.60 -8.40
N PRO A 53 -13.38 -12.59 -9.10
CA PRO A 53 -14.32 -13.52 -8.50
C PRO A 53 -13.66 -14.39 -7.41
N LYS A 54 -12.32 -14.41 -7.33
CA LYS A 54 -11.57 -15.12 -6.28
C LYS A 54 -11.37 -14.31 -5.00
N THR A 55 -11.81 -13.03 -4.97
CA THR A 55 -11.78 -12.24 -3.74
C THR A 55 -12.70 -12.95 -2.74
N ASP A 56 -12.13 -13.30 -1.58
CA ASP A 56 -12.90 -13.95 -0.52
C ASP A 56 -13.92 -12.96 0.06
N THR A 57 -15.16 -13.11 -0.39
CA THR A 57 -16.31 -12.32 0.07
C THR A 57 -17.23 -13.12 0.98
N THR A 58 -16.88 -14.37 1.30
CA THR A 58 -17.79 -15.33 1.96
C THR A 58 -17.31 -15.76 3.35
N THR A 59 -16.03 -15.68 3.64
CA THR A 59 -15.49 -16.08 4.94
C THR A 59 -15.76 -15.02 6.00
N PRO A 60 -16.59 -15.26 7.03
CA PRO A 60 -16.78 -14.34 8.13
C PRO A 60 -15.46 -14.14 8.90
N THR A 61 -15.31 -12.95 9.49
CA THR A 61 -14.20 -12.62 10.39
C THR A 61 -14.73 -12.10 11.73
N ASP A 62 -13.89 -12.02 12.75
CA ASP A 62 -14.33 -11.52 14.07
C ASP A 62 -14.70 -10.02 14.01
N ALA A 63 -13.99 -9.29 13.13
CA ALA A 63 -14.18 -7.85 12.98
C ALA A 63 -13.98 -7.38 11.52
N ILE A 64 -14.54 -6.21 11.22
CA ILE A 64 -14.27 -5.43 10.01
C ILE A 64 -13.52 -4.16 10.43
N ILE A 65 -12.48 -3.80 9.69
CA ILE A 65 -11.79 -2.51 9.85
C ILE A 65 -11.90 -1.76 8.52
N VAL A 66 -12.47 -0.56 8.58
CA VAL A 66 -12.56 0.38 7.45
C VAL A 66 -11.55 1.50 7.66
N LEU A 67 -10.64 1.69 6.71
CA LEU A 67 -9.75 2.84 6.71
C LEU A 67 -10.44 4.04 6.05
N THR A 68 -10.51 5.17 6.75
CA THR A 68 -11.13 6.40 6.24
C THR A 68 -10.50 6.90 4.94
N GLY A 69 -11.20 7.78 4.21
CA GLY A 69 -10.69 8.45 3.01
C GLY A 69 -11.52 8.24 1.73
N GLY A 70 -12.76 7.75 1.83
CA GLY A 70 -13.69 7.66 0.71
C GLY A 70 -15.03 7.04 1.11
N ALA A 71 -16.11 7.52 0.51
CA ALA A 71 -17.49 7.04 0.77
C ALA A 71 -17.65 5.55 0.43
N ASP A 72 -17.06 5.12 -0.69
CA ASP A 72 -17.13 3.72 -1.13
C ASP A 72 -16.64 2.71 -0.08
N ARG A 73 -15.61 3.08 0.71
CA ARG A 73 -15.07 2.22 1.77
C ARG A 73 -16.04 2.08 2.94
N LEU A 74 -16.68 3.19 3.31
CA LEU A 74 -17.70 3.21 4.37
C LEU A 74 -18.92 2.40 3.94
N ALA A 75 -19.44 2.63 2.73
CA ALA A 75 -20.55 1.88 2.17
C ALA A 75 -20.27 0.38 2.17
N GLU A 76 -19.08 -0.03 1.72
CA GLU A 76 -18.66 -1.44 1.73
C GLU A 76 -18.56 -2.00 3.15
N GLY A 77 -18.00 -1.25 4.10
CA GLY A 77 -17.91 -1.66 5.50
C GLY A 77 -19.30 -1.92 6.11
N PHE A 78 -20.25 -1.02 5.90
CA PHE A 78 -21.63 -1.18 6.38
C PHE A 78 -22.34 -2.34 5.68
N ARG A 79 -22.16 -2.50 4.36
CA ARG A 79 -22.72 -3.62 3.60
C ARG A 79 -22.24 -4.97 4.15
N LEU A 80 -20.94 -5.09 4.46
CA LEU A 80 -20.36 -6.30 5.03
C LEU A 80 -20.89 -6.59 6.45
N LEU A 81 -21.08 -5.53 7.25
CA LEU A 81 -21.66 -5.66 8.59
C LEU A 81 -23.12 -6.15 8.53
N ASP A 82 -23.93 -5.56 7.64
CA ASP A 82 -25.32 -5.94 7.39
C ASP A 82 -25.45 -7.40 6.90
N GLN A 83 -24.49 -7.85 6.10
CA GLN A 83 -24.41 -9.24 5.64
C GLN A 83 -23.92 -10.23 6.73
N GLY A 84 -23.64 -9.76 7.93
CA GLY A 84 -23.16 -10.60 9.02
C GLY A 84 -21.74 -11.14 8.84
N MET A 85 -20.92 -10.49 7.97
CA MET A 85 -19.52 -10.89 7.73
C MET A 85 -18.63 -10.67 8.94
N ALA A 86 -19.07 -9.84 9.89
CA ALA A 86 -18.54 -9.71 11.23
C ALA A 86 -19.59 -9.13 12.17
N LYS A 87 -19.35 -9.25 13.47
CA LYS A 87 -20.25 -8.68 14.50
C LYS A 87 -19.89 -7.23 14.87
N ARG A 88 -18.71 -6.78 14.53
CA ARG A 88 -18.17 -5.48 14.94
C ARG A 88 -17.40 -4.83 13.81
N LEU A 89 -17.49 -3.51 13.73
CA LEU A 89 -16.82 -2.69 12.73
C LEU A 89 -16.09 -1.54 13.42
N LEU A 90 -14.81 -1.34 13.07
CA LEU A 90 -14.02 -0.16 13.42
C LEU A 90 -13.84 0.70 12.18
N ILE A 91 -14.19 1.97 12.26
CA ILE A 91 -13.82 2.99 11.28
C ILE A 91 -12.60 3.72 11.82
N SER A 92 -11.41 3.42 11.31
CA SER A 92 -10.13 3.94 11.80
C SER A 92 -9.68 5.18 11.04
N GLY A 93 -9.12 6.16 11.74
CA GLY A 93 -8.64 7.42 11.18
C GLY A 93 -9.75 8.44 10.93
N VAL A 94 -10.78 8.43 11.74
CA VAL A 94 -11.85 9.44 11.71
C VAL A 94 -11.31 10.76 12.22
N ALA A 95 -11.63 11.86 11.56
CA ALA A 95 -11.22 13.18 12.02
C ALA A 95 -11.89 13.52 13.36
N PRO A 96 -11.18 14.18 14.30
CA PRO A 96 -11.74 14.56 15.58
C PRO A 96 -13.05 15.34 15.44
N GLY A 97 -14.06 14.97 16.25
CA GLY A 97 -15.37 15.62 16.24
C GLY A 97 -16.36 15.16 15.16
N VAL A 98 -15.94 14.28 14.24
CA VAL A 98 -16.86 13.68 13.26
C VAL A 98 -17.66 12.57 13.93
N THR A 99 -18.98 12.60 13.79
CA THR A 99 -19.89 11.61 14.37
C THR A 99 -20.26 10.50 13.35
N LEU A 100 -20.86 9.42 13.85
CA LEU A 100 -21.32 8.33 13.00
C LEU A 100 -22.44 8.79 12.06
N GLU A 101 -23.35 9.65 12.53
CA GLU A 101 -24.40 10.26 11.71
C GLU A 101 -23.81 11.01 10.52
N GLN A 102 -22.81 11.86 10.78
CA GLN A 102 -22.14 12.62 9.72
C GLN A 102 -21.42 11.73 8.71
N LEU A 103 -20.89 10.57 9.15
CA LEU A 103 -20.29 9.61 8.22
C LEU A 103 -21.33 8.92 7.36
N ILE A 104 -22.50 8.56 7.94
CA ILE A 104 -23.62 7.98 7.21
C ILE A 104 -24.18 8.98 6.21
N ASP A 105 -24.35 10.23 6.59
CA ASP A 105 -24.84 11.29 5.70
C ASP A 105 -23.91 11.53 4.49
N ARG A 106 -22.61 11.36 4.65
CA ARG A 106 -21.64 11.47 3.54
C ARG A 106 -21.76 10.35 2.51
N LEU A 107 -22.47 9.28 2.79
CA LEU A 107 -22.73 8.22 1.80
C LEU A 107 -23.66 8.71 0.68
N GLY A 108 -24.51 9.71 0.93
CA GLY A 108 -25.47 10.23 -0.05
C GLY A 108 -26.28 9.09 -0.68
N ASP A 109 -26.24 9.01 -2.03
CA ASP A 109 -26.95 7.97 -2.79
C ASP A 109 -26.41 6.55 -2.54
N GLN A 110 -25.19 6.42 -2.02
CA GLN A 110 -24.59 5.11 -1.65
C GLN A 110 -25.13 4.60 -0.29
N LYS A 111 -25.91 5.40 0.43
CA LYS A 111 -26.47 5.03 1.74
C LYS A 111 -27.33 3.74 1.66
N GLY A 112 -28.08 3.57 0.57
CA GLY A 112 -28.93 2.39 0.36
C GLY A 112 -29.79 2.08 1.58
N THR A 113 -29.68 0.85 2.08
CA THR A 113 -30.36 0.36 3.28
C THR A 113 -29.51 0.46 4.55
N VAL A 114 -28.47 1.31 4.58
CA VAL A 114 -27.64 1.46 5.78
C VAL A 114 -28.52 1.87 6.96
N PRO A 115 -28.47 1.12 8.09
CA PRO A 115 -29.24 1.44 9.28
C PRO A 115 -28.87 2.83 9.82
N ASN A 116 -29.74 3.42 10.64
CA ASN A 116 -29.43 4.68 11.28
C ASN A 116 -28.33 4.53 12.33
N ALA A 117 -27.72 5.64 12.74
CA ALA A 117 -26.59 5.62 13.65
C ALA A 117 -26.92 4.99 15.02
N ALA A 118 -28.16 5.11 15.50
CA ALA A 118 -28.59 4.52 16.76
C ALA A 118 -28.61 2.98 16.67
N GLU A 119 -29.05 2.42 15.57
CA GLU A 119 -29.02 0.97 15.32
C GLU A 119 -27.59 0.44 15.20
N LEU A 120 -26.69 1.22 14.61
CA LEU A 120 -25.27 0.87 14.43
C LEU A 120 -24.42 1.09 15.68
N ALA A 121 -24.91 1.80 16.69
CA ALA A 121 -24.18 2.12 17.93
C ALA A 121 -23.75 0.87 18.72
N CYS A 122 -24.47 -0.26 18.58
CA CYS A 122 -24.09 -1.52 19.20
C CYS A 122 -22.76 -2.07 18.68
N CYS A 123 -22.42 -1.79 17.40
CA CYS A 123 -21.55 -2.63 16.62
C CYS A 123 -20.47 -1.85 15.87
N VAL A 124 -20.61 -0.52 15.75
CA VAL A 124 -19.67 0.37 15.08
C VAL A 124 -18.90 1.22 16.08
N THR A 125 -17.59 1.23 15.96
CA THR A 125 -16.68 2.06 16.76
C THR A 125 -15.97 3.05 15.83
N LEU A 126 -15.85 4.31 16.27
CA LEU A 126 -15.05 5.32 15.58
C LEU A 126 -13.68 5.45 16.24
N GLY A 127 -12.61 5.34 15.45
CA GLY A 127 -11.23 5.53 15.87
C GLY A 127 -10.72 6.90 15.42
N TYR A 128 -10.25 7.71 16.38
CA TYR A 128 -9.83 9.09 16.17
C TYR A 128 -8.33 9.31 16.36
N ALA A 129 -7.59 8.27 16.77
CA ALA A 129 -6.18 8.42 17.12
C ALA A 129 -5.22 8.30 15.93
N ALA A 130 -5.70 7.81 14.79
CA ALA A 130 -4.86 7.50 13.65
C ALA A 130 -4.76 8.66 12.66
N GLU A 131 -3.55 9.17 12.43
CA GLU A 131 -3.23 10.19 11.43
C GLU A 131 -2.46 9.62 10.21
N SER A 132 -2.16 8.32 10.23
CA SER A 132 -1.38 7.65 9.20
C SER A 132 -1.79 6.18 9.08
N THR A 133 -1.35 5.49 8.00
CA THR A 133 -1.63 4.05 7.85
C THR A 133 -1.00 3.21 8.96
N ALA A 134 0.19 3.59 9.43
CA ALA A 134 0.80 2.94 10.60
C ALA A 134 -0.02 3.22 11.88
N GLY A 135 -0.54 4.45 12.03
CA GLY A 135 -1.47 4.81 13.10
C GLY A 135 -2.75 3.99 13.04
N ASN A 136 -3.34 3.84 11.85
CA ASN A 136 -4.51 2.97 11.64
C ASN A 136 -4.24 1.53 12.09
N ALA A 137 -3.08 0.97 11.75
CA ALA A 137 -2.71 -0.38 12.16
C ALA A 137 -2.57 -0.48 13.69
N THR A 138 -1.95 0.52 14.34
CA THR A 138 -1.79 0.56 15.80
C THR A 138 -3.12 0.72 16.53
N GLU A 139 -3.97 1.65 16.09
CA GLU A 139 -5.32 1.86 16.63
C GLU A 139 -6.16 0.59 16.50
N SER A 140 -6.10 -0.04 15.32
CA SER A 140 -6.78 -1.30 15.05
C SER A 140 -6.29 -2.44 15.95
N ALA A 141 -4.97 -2.55 16.18
CA ALA A 141 -4.38 -3.55 17.05
C ALA A 141 -4.92 -3.45 18.48
N GLN A 142 -4.93 -2.25 19.03
CA GLN A 142 -5.44 -1.99 20.37
C GLN A 142 -6.94 -2.31 20.48
N TRP A 143 -7.71 -1.96 19.43
CA TRP A 143 -9.14 -2.23 19.41
C TRP A 143 -9.43 -3.74 19.27
N LEU A 144 -8.75 -4.45 18.38
CA LEU A 144 -8.88 -5.91 18.20
C LEU A 144 -8.53 -6.65 19.48
N GLN A 145 -7.45 -6.27 20.16
CA GLN A 145 -7.03 -6.87 21.41
C GLN A 145 -8.11 -6.72 22.51
N ARG A 146 -8.68 -5.51 22.66
CA ARG A 146 -9.77 -5.25 23.61
C ARG A 146 -11.04 -6.05 23.32
N ASN A 147 -11.25 -6.42 22.06
CA ASN A 147 -12.42 -7.16 21.60
C ASN A 147 -12.17 -8.69 21.45
N GLY A 148 -10.96 -9.17 21.78
CA GLY A 148 -10.61 -10.59 21.68
C GLY A 148 -10.68 -11.15 20.26
N ALA A 149 -10.50 -10.30 19.23
CA ALA A 149 -10.58 -10.70 17.84
C ALA A 149 -9.26 -11.31 17.34
N THR A 150 -9.34 -12.40 16.59
CA THR A 150 -8.22 -13.15 16.01
C THR A 150 -8.18 -13.06 14.48
N SER A 151 -9.25 -12.57 13.88
CA SER A 151 -9.38 -12.36 12.44
C SER A 151 -10.04 -11.03 12.13
N VAL A 152 -9.62 -10.42 11.03
CA VAL A 152 -10.13 -9.10 10.60
C VAL A 152 -10.24 -9.00 9.09
N ARG A 153 -11.34 -8.45 8.61
CA ARG A 153 -11.51 -8.03 7.22
C ARG A 153 -11.12 -6.57 7.09
N LEU A 154 -10.09 -6.29 6.30
CA LEU A 154 -9.54 -4.95 6.09
C LEU A 154 -10.10 -4.34 4.82
N VAL A 155 -10.92 -3.29 4.98
CA VAL A 155 -11.56 -2.55 3.88
C VAL A 155 -10.81 -1.27 3.60
N THR A 156 -10.28 -1.15 2.40
CA THR A 156 -9.65 0.08 1.90
C THR A 156 -9.62 0.10 0.37
N ALA A 157 -9.22 1.22 -0.26
CA ALA A 157 -9.10 1.28 -1.72
C ALA A 157 -8.01 0.31 -2.21
N ASN A 158 -8.23 -0.25 -3.40
CA ASN A 158 -7.30 -1.22 -4.00
C ASN A 158 -5.88 -0.69 -4.12
N TYR A 159 -5.68 0.56 -4.57
CA TYR A 159 -4.37 1.20 -4.67
C TYR A 159 -3.67 1.40 -3.32
N HIS A 160 -4.46 1.45 -2.23
CA HIS A 160 -3.98 1.61 -0.86
C HIS A 160 -3.73 0.26 -0.15
N MET A 161 -4.27 -0.84 -0.69
CA MET A 161 -4.29 -2.15 -0.03
C MET A 161 -2.89 -2.69 0.27
N LEU A 162 -1.95 -2.59 -0.67
CA LEU A 162 -0.59 -3.12 -0.48
C LEU A 162 0.11 -2.49 0.73
N ARG A 163 0.04 -1.15 0.86
CA ARG A 163 0.62 -0.43 2.00
C ARG A 163 -0.11 -0.74 3.30
N SER A 164 -1.42 -0.84 3.26
CA SER A 164 -2.21 -1.19 4.44
C SER A 164 -1.89 -2.59 4.94
N LEU A 165 -1.82 -3.59 4.06
CA LEU A 165 -1.44 -4.95 4.42
C LEU A 165 -0.03 -5.03 5.02
N LEU A 166 0.93 -4.28 4.48
CA LEU A 166 2.29 -4.23 5.01
C LEU A 166 2.31 -3.73 6.46
N GLU A 167 1.62 -2.61 6.75
CA GLU A 167 1.56 -2.05 8.10
C GLU A 167 0.75 -2.93 9.06
N PHE A 168 -0.38 -3.47 8.61
CA PHE A 168 -1.23 -4.33 9.41
C PHE A 168 -0.54 -5.65 9.79
N ARG A 169 0.07 -6.36 8.83
CA ARG A 169 0.79 -7.60 9.10
C ARG A 169 1.96 -7.41 10.07
N ARG A 170 2.63 -6.26 9.98
CA ARG A 170 3.73 -5.89 10.89
C ARG A 170 3.22 -5.63 12.32
N THR A 171 2.07 -4.98 12.45
CA THR A 171 1.53 -4.52 13.74
C THR A 171 0.64 -5.57 14.40
N LEU A 172 0.10 -6.51 13.65
CA LEU A 172 -0.86 -7.53 14.07
C LEU A 172 -0.28 -8.96 13.90
N PRO A 173 0.84 -9.30 14.55
CA PRO A 173 1.36 -10.66 14.47
C PRO A 173 0.35 -11.64 15.08
N GLY A 174 -0.02 -12.69 14.34
CA GLY A 174 -0.97 -13.71 14.79
C GLY A 174 -2.45 -13.39 14.54
N ILE A 175 -2.80 -12.22 14.00
CA ILE A 175 -4.16 -11.91 13.55
C ILE A 175 -4.28 -12.22 12.06
N ALA A 176 -5.30 -12.98 11.67
CA ALA A 176 -5.60 -13.25 10.26
C ALA A 176 -6.21 -11.99 9.61
N VAL A 177 -5.51 -11.39 8.65
CA VAL A 177 -5.96 -10.21 7.91
C VAL A 177 -6.46 -10.62 6.54
N VAL A 178 -7.76 -10.52 6.31
CA VAL A 178 -8.44 -10.78 5.04
C VAL A 178 -8.61 -9.44 4.28
N PRO A 179 -7.97 -9.25 3.12
CA PRO A 179 -8.11 -8.03 2.35
C PRO A 179 -9.48 -7.94 1.68
N ASN A 180 -10.10 -6.77 1.75
CA ASN A 180 -11.33 -6.44 1.03
C ASN A 180 -11.12 -5.11 0.27
N PRO A 181 -10.52 -5.15 -0.92
CA PRO A 181 -10.28 -3.96 -1.71
C PRO A 181 -11.57 -3.38 -2.26
N VAL A 182 -11.73 -2.06 -2.12
CA VAL A 182 -12.75 -1.27 -2.80
C VAL A 182 -12.14 -0.64 -4.05
N PHE A 183 -12.91 -0.52 -5.10
CA PHE A 183 -12.46 -0.06 -6.40
C PHE A 183 -13.10 1.29 -6.75
N PRO A 184 -12.51 2.43 -6.35
CA PRO A 184 -13.02 3.75 -6.67
C PRO A 184 -13.09 4.00 -8.18
N THR A 185 -14.06 4.81 -8.59
CA THR A 185 -14.33 5.09 -10.00
C THR A 185 -13.13 5.68 -10.75
N GLU A 186 -12.31 6.47 -10.04
CA GLU A 186 -11.12 7.12 -10.60
C GLU A 186 -10.07 6.12 -11.12
N VAL A 187 -9.95 4.95 -10.48
CA VAL A 187 -8.98 3.90 -10.86
C VAL A 187 -9.60 2.75 -11.62
N ARG A 188 -10.95 2.70 -11.74
CA ARG A 188 -11.66 1.72 -12.56
C ARG A 188 -11.60 2.02 -14.06
N ASP A 189 -11.40 3.27 -14.43
CA ASP A 189 -11.35 3.69 -15.81
C ASP A 189 -10.14 3.02 -16.51
N PRO A 190 -10.35 2.30 -17.63
CA PRO A 190 -9.26 1.71 -18.39
C PRO A 190 -8.20 2.71 -18.83
N TYR A 191 -8.59 3.99 -18.98
CA TYR A 191 -7.72 5.09 -19.40
C TYR A 191 -7.25 5.96 -18.22
N TRP A 192 -7.24 5.43 -16.99
CA TRP A 192 -6.82 6.16 -15.78
C TRP A 192 -5.43 6.80 -15.93
N PHE A 193 -4.53 6.19 -16.70
CA PHE A 193 -3.16 6.68 -16.98
C PHE A 193 -3.13 7.97 -17.83
N LEU A 194 -4.24 8.34 -18.48
CA LEU A 194 -4.41 9.62 -19.16
C LEU A 194 -4.92 10.73 -18.23
N LYS A 195 -5.26 10.40 -16.99
CA LYS A 195 -5.76 11.35 -15.99
C LYS A 195 -4.62 11.73 -15.03
N PRO A 196 -4.05 12.95 -15.12
CA PRO A 196 -2.89 13.33 -14.32
C PRO A 196 -3.09 13.16 -12.81
N HIS A 197 -4.28 13.45 -12.28
CA HIS A 197 -4.59 13.29 -10.87
C HIS A 197 -4.54 11.83 -10.43
N THR A 198 -5.00 10.89 -11.26
CA THR A 198 -4.95 9.45 -10.95
C THR A 198 -3.53 8.92 -11.03
N VAL A 199 -2.75 9.37 -12.02
CA VAL A 199 -1.32 9.04 -12.11
C VAL A 199 -0.58 9.53 -10.87
N LEU A 200 -0.80 10.77 -10.45
CA LEU A 200 -0.20 11.32 -9.22
C LEU A 200 -0.63 10.56 -7.97
N LEU A 201 -1.89 10.11 -7.89
CA LEU A 201 -2.39 9.29 -6.80
C LEU A 201 -1.59 7.97 -6.70
N ILE A 202 -1.44 7.25 -7.81
CA ILE A 202 -0.72 5.98 -7.86
C ILE A 202 0.77 6.17 -7.54
N VAL A 203 1.42 7.17 -8.13
CA VAL A 203 2.84 7.49 -7.86
C VAL A 203 3.05 7.86 -6.39
N ASN A 204 2.15 8.66 -5.80
CA ASN A 204 2.23 9.00 -4.37
C ASN A 204 2.04 7.75 -3.47
N GLU A 205 1.11 6.86 -3.83
CA GLU A 205 0.93 5.62 -3.07
C GLU A 205 2.15 4.70 -3.21
N TYR A 206 2.78 4.63 -4.38
CA TYR A 206 4.04 3.91 -4.57
C TYR A 206 5.16 4.44 -3.65
N HIS A 207 5.35 5.77 -3.60
CA HIS A 207 6.36 6.37 -2.70
C HIS A 207 6.06 6.07 -1.23
N LYS A 208 4.80 6.19 -0.80
CA LYS A 208 4.39 5.85 0.57
C LYS A 208 4.58 4.37 0.87
N TYR A 209 4.34 3.49 -0.12
CA TYR A 209 4.59 2.06 0.01
C TYR A 209 6.09 1.77 0.17
N LEU A 210 6.97 2.39 -0.65
CA LEU A 210 8.42 2.27 -0.51
C LEU A 210 8.91 2.74 0.87
N PHE A 211 8.36 3.86 1.37
CA PHE A 211 8.69 4.36 2.70
C PHE A 211 8.25 3.38 3.81
N ALA A 212 7.05 2.81 3.69
CA ALA A 212 6.57 1.79 4.62
C ALA A 212 7.42 0.51 4.56
N LEU A 213 7.82 0.08 3.36
CA LEU A 213 8.72 -1.05 3.14
C LEU A 213 10.09 -0.81 3.78
N GLY A 214 10.68 0.37 3.58
CA GLY A 214 11.95 0.75 4.22
C GLY A 214 11.91 0.69 5.75
N ARG A 215 10.76 1.03 6.36
CA ARG A 215 10.57 0.89 7.81
C ARG A 215 10.36 -0.56 8.27
N ALA A 216 9.88 -1.43 7.39
CA ALA A 216 9.67 -2.84 7.70
C ALA A 216 10.97 -3.65 7.67
N LEU A 217 11.91 -3.28 6.79
CA LEU A 217 13.18 -3.98 6.58
C LEU A 217 14.00 -4.23 7.86
N PRO A 218 14.18 -3.27 8.79
CA PRO A 218 14.94 -3.51 10.02
C PRO A 218 14.35 -4.64 10.88
N GLY A 219 13.03 -4.74 10.98
CA GLY A 219 12.35 -5.80 11.72
C GLY A 219 12.50 -7.18 11.06
N GLU A 220 12.46 -7.24 9.73
CA GLU A 220 12.70 -8.48 8.99
C GLU A 220 14.17 -8.92 9.07
N LEU A 221 15.11 -7.99 8.94
CA LEU A 221 16.53 -8.26 9.11
C LEU A 221 16.85 -8.75 10.53
N GLN A 222 16.22 -8.21 11.55
CA GLN A 222 16.38 -8.64 12.93
C GLN A 222 15.80 -10.04 13.18
N ARG A 223 14.67 -10.37 12.56
CA ARG A 223 14.14 -11.75 12.53
C ARG A 223 15.11 -12.70 11.81
N TRP A 224 15.67 -12.28 10.68
CA TRP A 224 16.61 -13.10 9.91
C TRP A 224 17.90 -13.38 10.67
N SER A 225 18.45 -12.38 11.37
CA SER A 225 19.62 -12.54 12.22
C SER A 225 19.42 -13.48 13.41
N SER A 226 18.20 -13.57 13.94
CA SER A 226 17.87 -14.52 15.02
C SER A 226 17.74 -15.98 14.57
N TRP A 227 17.61 -16.22 13.26
CA TRP A 227 17.58 -17.57 12.66
C TRP A 227 18.98 -18.10 12.33
N TRP A 228 20.01 -17.23 12.30
CA TRP A 228 21.38 -17.66 12.07
C TRP A 228 21.96 -18.17 13.38
N PRO A 229 22.28 -19.49 13.51
CA PRO A 229 22.92 -19.99 14.72
C PRO A 229 24.25 -19.25 14.86
N ALA A 230 24.45 -18.58 16.00
CA ALA A 230 25.75 -18.05 16.38
C ALA A 230 26.74 -19.21 16.29
N SER A 231 27.69 -19.13 15.38
CA SER A 231 28.80 -20.07 15.29
C SER A 231 29.44 -20.13 16.67
N LYS A 232 29.24 -21.26 17.36
CA LYS A 232 29.93 -21.54 18.60
C LYS A 232 31.44 -21.54 18.28
N GLY A 233 32.14 -20.48 18.71
CA GLY A 233 33.59 -20.50 18.81
C GLY A 233 34.03 -21.40 19.96
#